data_d544b18c03d526bb0f661f33113b0a31
#
_entry.id   d544b18c03d526bb0f661f33113b0a31
#
_cell.length_a   1.000
_cell.length_b   1.000
_cell.length_c   1.000
_cell.angle_alpha   90.00
_cell.angle_beta   90.00
_cell.angle_gamma   90.00
#
_symmetry.space_group_name_H-M   'P 1'
#
loop_
_entity.id
_entity.type
_entity.pdbx_description
1 polymer ?
#
loop_
_entity_poly.entity_id
_entity_poly.type
_entity_poly.pdbx_seq_one_letter_code
_entity_poly.pdbx_strand_id
1 'polypeptide(L)'
;MAAAKRLSEAERKKEIMDSAAKVIAAKGLGKATMEDIIAGTTLSKGGVYHYYGNVTEIFKDIMISGIDYRNNIIKEHLAECEKGGESKFMAKQLVDKVIDNNPLTPLYVEFLIEKKRNPELNNIMEELQEQTKERFKAIWNDDSGWLFDPQIFQFVTDFMNALILASDVLDARENFKKNRKYLEAIFTYLFEQVKEKTDGSL
;
A
#
# COMPACT_ATOMS: atom_id res chain seq x y z
N MET A 1 43.29 -4.19 4.49
CA MET A 1 41.93 -4.28 4.97
C MET A 1 41.10 -3.21 4.24
N ALA A 2 40.15 -3.61 3.40
CA ALA A 2 39.28 -2.63 2.76
C ALA A 2 38.39 -2.00 3.84
N ALA A 3 38.34 -0.66 3.89
CA ALA A 3 37.47 0.06 4.80
C ALA A 3 36.01 -0.33 4.47
N ALA A 4 35.25 -0.78 5.47
CA ALA A 4 33.85 -1.10 5.31
C ALA A 4 33.14 0.15 4.75
N LYS A 5 32.51 0.01 3.59
CA LYS A 5 31.78 1.10 2.92
C LYS A 5 30.70 1.60 3.89
N ARG A 6 30.76 2.86 4.27
CA ARG A 6 29.75 3.49 5.11
C ARG A 6 28.43 3.49 4.34
N LEU A 7 27.41 2.81 4.88
CA LEU A 7 26.09 2.77 4.28
C LEU A 7 25.47 4.18 4.21
N SER A 8 24.76 4.46 3.13
CA SER A 8 24.01 5.69 2.94
C SER A 8 22.82 5.76 3.93
N GLU A 9 22.23 6.95 4.09
CA GLU A 9 21.02 7.13 4.89
C GLU A 9 19.88 6.22 4.42
N ALA A 10 19.66 6.13 3.11
CA ALA A 10 18.61 5.27 2.53
C ALA A 10 18.86 3.79 2.84
N GLU A 11 20.10 3.31 2.74
CA GLU A 11 20.46 1.94 3.11
C GLU A 11 20.24 1.67 4.60
N ARG A 12 20.51 2.65 5.47
CA ARG A 12 20.27 2.54 6.91
C ARG A 12 18.79 2.53 7.26
N LYS A 13 18.00 3.42 6.66
CA LYS A 13 16.54 3.41 6.82
C LYS A 13 15.95 2.09 6.35
N LYS A 14 16.41 1.56 5.21
CA LYS A 14 15.99 0.26 4.71
C LYS A 14 16.30 -0.87 5.69
N GLU A 15 17.50 -0.91 6.26
CA GLU A 15 17.89 -1.91 7.28
C GLU A 15 16.93 -1.89 8.48
N ILE A 16 16.58 -0.69 8.97
CA ILE A 16 15.64 -0.51 10.09
C ILE A 16 14.22 -0.98 9.68
N MET A 17 13.74 -0.58 8.51
CA MET A 17 12.43 -1.01 7.99
C MET A 17 12.36 -2.53 7.79
N ASP A 18 13.40 -3.16 7.25
CA ASP A 18 13.47 -4.61 7.06
C ASP A 18 13.42 -5.37 8.40
N SER A 19 14.09 -4.83 9.44
CA SER A 19 14.00 -5.37 10.81
C SER A 19 12.59 -5.20 11.39
N ALA A 20 12.01 -3.99 11.27
CA ALA A 20 10.67 -3.70 11.77
C ALA A 20 9.61 -4.57 11.09
N ALA A 21 9.70 -4.78 9.78
CA ALA A 21 8.79 -5.64 9.04
C ALA A 21 8.78 -7.07 9.60
N LYS A 22 9.96 -7.64 9.92
CA LYS A 22 10.07 -8.97 10.54
C LYS A 22 9.47 -9.02 11.94
N VAL A 23 9.73 -8.00 12.76
CA VAL A 23 9.20 -7.90 14.13
C VAL A 23 7.68 -7.79 14.11
N ILE A 24 7.13 -6.91 13.27
CA ILE A 24 5.69 -6.70 13.13
C ILE A 24 5.00 -7.96 12.61
N ALA A 25 5.57 -8.62 11.60
CA ALA A 25 5.02 -9.88 11.09
C ALA A 25 5.00 -10.99 12.16
N ALA A 26 5.97 -11.01 13.06
CA ALA A 26 6.06 -12.04 14.10
C ALA A 26 5.21 -11.76 15.35
N LYS A 27 5.05 -10.50 15.74
CA LYS A 27 4.44 -10.10 17.03
C LYS A 27 3.14 -9.29 16.89
N GLY A 28 2.82 -8.82 15.68
CA GLY A 28 1.81 -7.79 15.42
C GLY A 28 2.30 -6.37 15.69
N LEU A 29 1.67 -5.38 15.05
CA LEU A 29 2.07 -3.97 15.16
C LEU A 29 1.97 -3.43 16.59
N GLY A 30 0.89 -3.77 17.30
CA GLY A 30 0.65 -3.27 18.67
C GLY A 30 1.61 -3.84 19.74
N LYS A 31 2.37 -4.89 19.43
CA LYS A 31 3.35 -5.51 20.36
C LYS A 31 4.81 -5.32 19.92
N ALA A 32 5.03 -4.76 18.74
CA ALA A 32 6.37 -4.46 18.26
C ALA A 32 7.00 -3.33 19.08
N THR A 33 8.25 -3.50 19.49
CA THR A 33 8.99 -2.49 20.27
C THR A 33 10.23 -2.00 19.53
N MET A 34 10.70 -0.79 19.85
CA MET A 34 11.96 -0.28 19.31
C MET A 34 13.14 -1.18 19.67
N GLU A 35 13.16 -1.77 20.87
CA GLU A 35 14.20 -2.70 21.32
C GLU A 35 14.25 -3.95 20.43
N ASP A 36 13.11 -4.52 20.07
CA ASP A 36 13.04 -5.67 19.17
C ASP A 36 13.59 -5.33 17.78
N ILE A 37 13.25 -4.14 17.28
CA ILE A 37 13.70 -3.68 15.96
C ILE A 37 15.22 -3.42 15.98
N ILE A 38 15.73 -2.73 17.02
CA ILE A 38 17.15 -2.47 17.19
C ILE A 38 17.94 -3.78 17.20
N ALA A 39 17.48 -4.80 17.92
CA ALA A 39 18.12 -6.11 17.99
C ALA A 39 18.28 -6.79 16.62
N GLY A 40 17.46 -6.45 15.63
CA GLY A 40 17.54 -6.98 14.26
C GLY A 40 18.38 -6.14 13.31
N THR A 41 19.02 -5.06 13.78
CA THR A 41 19.86 -4.17 12.96
C THR A 41 21.33 -4.26 13.35
N THR A 42 22.21 -3.75 12.49
CA THR A 42 23.64 -3.55 12.82
C THR A 42 23.90 -2.21 13.52
N LEU A 43 22.84 -1.42 13.74
CA LEU A 43 22.93 -0.08 14.34
C LEU A 43 22.89 -0.15 15.87
N SER A 44 23.57 0.78 16.52
CA SER A 44 23.38 1.02 17.95
C SER A 44 21.99 1.60 18.24
N LYS A 45 21.55 1.56 19.50
CA LYS A 45 20.29 2.20 19.94
C LYS A 45 20.23 3.67 19.50
N GLY A 46 21.25 4.46 19.75
CA GLY A 46 21.33 5.86 19.32
C GLY A 46 21.31 6.01 17.79
N GLY A 47 21.88 5.03 17.07
CA GLY A 47 21.85 5.01 15.61
C GLY A 47 20.45 4.82 15.04
N VAL A 48 19.62 3.96 15.63
CA VAL A 48 18.23 3.79 15.19
C VAL A 48 17.37 5.00 15.56
N TYR A 49 17.50 5.51 16.80
CA TYR A 49 16.77 6.71 17.25
C TYR A 49 17.14 8.00 16.51
N HIS A 50 18.28 8.02 15.83
CA HIS A 50 18.64 9.11 14.92
C HIS A 50 17.72 9.20 13.70
N TYR A 51 17.17 8.06 13.24
CA TYR A 51 16.29 7.98 12.05
C TYR A 51 14.82 7.95 12.41
N TYR A 52 14.43 7.30 13.51
CA TYR A 52 13.04 7.05 13.88
C TYR A 52 12.84 7.17 15.39
N GLY A 53 11.86 7.93 15.80
CA GLY A 53 11.50 8.11 17.22
C GLY A 53 10.69 6.95 17.81
N ASN A 54 9.91 6.26 16.98
CA ASN A 54 9.00 5.19 17.41
C ASN A 54 8.69 4.19 16.30
N VAL A 55 8.03 3.07 16.67
CA VAL A 55 7.65 2.00 15.74
C VAL A 55 6.69 2.49 14.66
N THR A 56 5.80 3.39 15.01
CA THR A 56 4.75 3.92 14.13
C THR A 56 5.36 4.73 12.96
N GLU A 57 6.41 5.51 13.21
CA GLU A 57 7.14 6.22 12.18
C GLU A 57 7.82 5.26 11.19
N ILE A 58 8.46 4.20 11.69
CA ILE A 58 9.06 3.17 10.85
C ILE A 58 7.98 2.47 10.01
N PHE A 59 6.87 2.12 10.65
CA PHE A 59 5.74 1.48 9.97
C PHE A 59 5.17 2.35 8.85
N LYS A 60 5.02 3.65 9.08
CA LYS A 60 4.59 4.62 8.07
C LYS A 60 5.51 4.60 6.85
N ASP A 61 6.83 4.65 7.05
CA ASP A 61 7.80 4.60 5.95
C ASP A 61 7.74 3.25 5.19
N ILE A 62 7.49 2.12 5.89
CA ILE A 62 7.25 0.83 5.25
C ILE A 62 6.00 0.90 4.35
N MET A 63 4.90 1.47 4.82
CA MET A 63 3.67 1.59 4.02
C MET A 63 3.85 2.51 2.82
N ILE A 64 4.57 3.63 2.98
CA ILE A 64 4.92 4.53 1.88
C ILE A 64 5.76 3.79 0.83
N SER A 65 6.74 3.00 1.24
CA SER A 65 7.52 2.17 0.31
C SER A 65 6.66 1.17 -0.47
N GLY A 66 5.61 0.64 0.16
CA GLY A 66 4.61 -0.21 -0.49
C GLY A 66 3.78 0.52 -1.53
N ILE A 67 3.42 1.79 -1.27
CA ILE A 67 2.74 2.65 -2.24
C ILE A 67 3.66 2.91 -3.45
N ASP A 68 4.93 3.26 -3.20
CA ASP A 68 5.91 3.49 -4.25
C ASP A 68 6.16 2.25 -5.11
N TYR A 69 6.29 1.08 -4.47
CA TYR A 69 6.39 -0.21 -5.17
C TYR A 69 5.20 -0.45 -6.11
N ARG A 70 3.97 -0.22 -5.61
CA ARG A 70 2.75 -0.40 -6.41
C ARG A 70 2.66 0.58 -7.57
N ASN A 71 3.00 1.83 -7.32
CA ASN A 71 3.00 2.86 -8.36
C ASN A 71 4.02 2.59 -9.46
N ASN A 72 5.18 2.02 -9.12
CA ASN A 72 6.17 1.61 -10.12
C ASN A 72 5.62 0.49 -11.01
N ILE A 73 4.93 -0.51 -10.45
CA ILE A 73 4.25 -1.55 -11.24
C ILE A 73 3.23 -0.94 -12.19
N ILE A 74 2.41 0.01 -11.72
CA ILE A 74 1.42 0.69 -12.56
C ILE A 74 2.12 1.45 -13.70
N LYS A 75 3.20 2.18 -13.41
CA LYS A 75 3.99 2.90 -14.42
C LYS A 75 4.58 1.97 -15.49
N GLU A 76 5.13 0.83 -15.08
CA GLU A 76 5.70 -0.16 -16.00
C GLU A 76 4.66 -0.71 -16.97
N HIS A 77 3.40 -0.89 -16.51
CA HIS A 77 2.31 -1.40 -17.32
C HIS A 77 1.47 -0.31 -18.01
N LEU A 78 1.77 0.98 -17.77
CA LEU A 78 0.95 2.07 -18.30
C LEU A 78 0.88 2.08 -19.85
N ALA A 79 1.93 1.63 -20.52
CA ALA A 79 1.96 1.49 -21.97
C ALA A 79 0.96 0.45 -22.52
N GLU A 80 0.45 -0.45 -21.67
CA GLU A 80 -0.60 -1.43 -22.00
C GLU A 80 -2.00 -0.80 -21.96
N CYS A 81 -2.13 0.40 -21.39
CA CYS A 81 -3.40 1.10 -21.29
C CYS A 81 -3.81 1.65 -22.65
N GLU A 82 -4.83 1.07 -23.26
CA GLU A 82 -5.42 1.58 -24.49
C GLU A 82 -6.16 2.90 -24.24
N LYS A 83 -6.17 3.77 -25.24
CA LYS A 83 -6.95 5.02 -25.14
C LYS A 83 -8.44 4.70 -24.95
N GLY A 84 -9.03 5.22 -23.87
CA GLY A 84 -10.40 4.91 -23.45
C GLY A 84 -10.55 3.61 -22.65
N GLY A 85 -9.46 2.88 -22.41
CA GLY A 85 -9.41 1.64 -21.64
C GLY A 85 -9.01 1.80 -20.16
N GLU A 86 -8.96 3.07 -19.67
CA GLU A 86 -8.45 3.40 -18.34
C GLU A 86 -9.19 2.65 -17.22
N SER A 87 -10.53 2.52 -17.32
CA SER A 87 -11.35 1.79 -16.34
C SER A 87 -10.95 0.31 -16.23
N LYS A 88 -10.75 -0.37 -17.38
CA LYS A 88 -10.31 -1.77 -17.42
C LYS A 88 -8.88 -1.92 -16.91
N PHE A 89 -8.00 -1.02 -17.31
CA PHE A 89 -6.61 -1.02 -16.86
C PHE A 89 -6.55 -0.88 -15.33
N MET A 90 -7.27 0.08 -14.76
CA MET A 90 -7.32 0.28 -13.31
C MET A 90 -7.93 -0.89 -12.58
N ALA A 91 -9.03 -1.45 -13.08
CA ALA A 91 -9.64 -2.65 -12.53
C ALA A 91 -8.64 -3.81 -12.45
N LYS A 92 -7.85 -4.05 -13.52
CA LYS A 92 -6.77 -5.03 -13.55
C LYS A 92 -5.73 -4.75 -12.46
N GLN A 93 -5.26 -3.50 -12.34
CA GLN A 93 -4.25 -3.12 -11.34
C GLN A 93 -4.74 -3.30 -9.89
N LEU A 94 -6.02 -3.01 -9.61
CA LEU A 94 -6.60 -3.23 -8.27
C LEU A 94 -6.74 -4.72 -7.96
N VAL A 95 -7.19 -5.52 -8.92
CA VAL A 95 -7.30 -6.98 -8.73
C VAL A 95 -5.93 -7.60 -8.55
N ASP A 96 -4.90 -7.20 -9.32
CA ASP A 96 -3.52 -7.63 -9.12
C ASP A 96 -3.04 -7.36 -7.70
N LYS A 97 -3.34 -6.18 -7.14
CA LYS A 97 -3.01 -5.83 -5.74
C LYS A 97 -3.64 -6.78 -4.73
N VAL A 98 -4.84 -7.28 -4.98
CA VAL A 98 -5.56 -8.20 -4.08
C VAL A 98 -4.99 -9.61 -4.13
N ILE A 99 -4.59 -10.07 -5.32
CA ILE A 99 -4.21 -11.48 -5.57
C ILE A 99 -2.71 -11.72 -5.62
N ASP A 100 -1.88 -10.67 -5.70
CA ASP A 100 -0.43 -10.83 -5.69
C ASP A 100 0.08 -11.33 -4.32
N ASN A 101 1.30 -11.87 -4.30
CA ASN A 101 1.94 -12.34 -3.08
C ASN A 101 2.93 -11.29 -2.55
N ASN A 102 2.46 -10.05 -2.38
CA ASN A 102 3.28 -8.98 -1.88
C ASN A 102 3.61 -9.19 -0.38
N PRO A 103 4.90 -9.22 0.00
CA PRO A 103 5.32 -9.43 1.39
C PRO A 103 4.87 -8.32 2.35
N LEU A 104 4.45 -7.16 1.84
CA LEU A 104 3.93 -6.06 2.66
C LEU A 104 2.42 -6.21 2.95
N THR A 105 1.69 -7.10 2.27
CA THR A 105 0.26 -7.30 2.50
C THR A 105 -0.05 -7.74 3.93
N PRO A 106 0.65 -8.71 4.55
CA PRO A 106 0.41 -9.08 5.93
C PRO A 106 0.63 -7.93 6.91
N LEU A 107 1.63 -7.07 6.67
CA LEU A 107 1.88 -5.89 7.50
C LEU A 107 0.76 -4.86 7.39
N TYR A 108 0.21 -4.68 6.20
CA TYR A 108 -0.94 -3.80 5.99
C TYR A 108 -2.20 -4.35 6.68
N VAL A 109 -2.40 -5.66 6.66
CA VAL A 109 -3.49 -6.33 7.38
C VAL A 109 -3.35 -6.12 8.89
N GLU A 110 -2.16 -6.30 9.46
CA GLU A 110 -1.89 -5.99 10.86
C GLU A 110 -2.24 -4.54 11.21
N PHE A 111 -1.94 -3.60 10.33
CA PHE A 111 -2.32 -2.20 10.50
C PHE A 111 -3.84 -2.01 10.51
N LEU A 112 -4.58 -2.62 9.59
CA LEU A 112 -6.05 -2.51 9.54
C LEU A 112 -6.69 -3.07 10.81
N ILE A 113 -6.14 -4.14 11.36
CA ILE A 113 -6.60 -4.76 12.62
C ILE A 113 -6.27 -3.86 13.82
N GLU A 114 -5.02 -3.38 13.91
CA GLU A 114 -4.58 -2.58 15.05
C GLU A 114 -5.23 -1.19 15.06
N LYS A 115 -5.51 -0.59 13.89
CA LYS A 115 -6.24 0.67 13.77
C LYS A 115 -7.58 0.65 14.51
N LYS A 116 -8.26 -0.50 14.60
CA LYS A 116 -9.50 -0.64 15.36
C LYS A 116 -9.28 -0.48 16.87
N ARG A 117 -8.09 -0.81 17.37
CA ARG A 117 -7.73 -0.77 18.80
C ARG A 117 -7.02 0.52 19.17
N ASN A 118 -6.32 1.11 18.22
CA ASN A 118 -5.54 2.34 18.39
C ASN A 118 -6.03 3.42 17.42
N PRO A 119 -6.90 4.36 17.87
CA PRO A 119 -7.44 5.42 17.02
C PRO A 119 -6.38 6.37 16.44
N GLU A 120 -5.20 6.51 17.05
CA GLU A 120 -4.12 7.35 16.53
C GLU A 120 -3.65 6.90 15.14
N LEU A 121 -3.82 5.61 14.84
CA LEU A 121 -3.50 5.07 13.51
C LEU A 121 -4.46 5.55 12.40
N ASN A 122 -5.60 6.17 12.74
CA ASN A 122 -6.48 6.78 11.73
C ASN A 122 -5.78 7.92 10.99
N ASN A 123 -5.00 8.73 11.68
CA ASN A 123 -4.24 9.82 11.07
C ASN A 123 -3.23 9.27 10.04
N ILE A 124 -2.63 8.12 10.33
CA ILE A 124 -1.72 7.46 9.38
C ILE A 124 -2.49 6.96 8.15
N MET A 125 -3.69 6.42 8.32
CA MET A 125 -4.52 6.01 7.19
C MET A 125 -4.84 7.20 6.28
N GLU A 126 -5.22 8.33 6.83
CA GLU A 126 -5.50 9.56 6.08
C GLU A 126 -4.25 10.04 5.32
N GLU A 127 -3.10 10.06 5.97
CA GLU A 127 -1.83 10.41 5.33
C GLU A 127 -1.46 9.43 4.19
N LEU A 128 -1.63 8.12 4.39
CA LEU A 128 -1.36 7.12 3.36
C LEU A 128 -2.31 7.23 2.17
N GLN A 129 -3.58 7.57 2.41
CA GLN A 129 -4.55 7.82 1.36
C GLN A 129 -4.17 9.05 0.53
N GLU A 130 -3.76 10.14 1.18
CA GLU A 130 -3.33 11.35 0.48
C GLU A 130 -2.04 11.12 -0.32
N GLN A 131 -1.05 10.44 0.27
CA GLN A 131 0.15 10.02 -0.43
C GLN A 131 -0.16 9.13 -1.64
N THR A 132 -1.16 8.27 -1.54
CA THR A 132 -1.60 7.44 -2.67
C THR A 132 -2.18 8.29 -3.79
N LYS A 133 -3.06 9.25 -3.45
CA LYS A 133 -3.66 10.17 -4.43
C LYS A 133 -2.60 11.01 -5.16
N GLU A 134 -1.69 11.65 -4.40
CA GLU A 134 -0.64 12.50 -4.97
C GLU A 134 0.25 11.72 -5.94
N ARG A 135 0.73 10.55 -5.52
CA ARG A 135 1.59 9.71 -6.35
C ARG A 135 0.86 9.18 -7.58
N PHE A 136 -0.41 8.86 -7.42
CA PHE A 136 -1.22 8.38 -8.53
C PHE A 136 -1.49 9.48 -9.56
N LYS A 137 -1.85 10.70 -9.10
CA LYS A 137 -1.98 11.87 -9.98
C LYS A 137 -0.72 12.16 -10.78
N ALA A 138 0.46 11.92 -10.21
CA ALA A 138 1.73 12.09 -10.90
C ALA A 138 1.99 11.06 -12.03
N ILE A 139 1.24 9.95 -12.05
CA ILE A 139 1.34 8.91 -13.10
C ILE A 139 0.39 9.22 -14.25
N TRP A 140 -0.82 9.66 -13.91
CA TRP A 140 -1.86 9.98 -14.88
C TRP A 140 -1.87 11.48 -15.14
N ASN A 141 -1.64 11.89 -16.36
CA ASN A 141 -1.90 13.27 -16.77
C ASN A 141 -3.38 13.60 -16.52
N ASP A 142 -3.74 14.87 -16.43
CA ASP A 142 -5.00 15.51 -15.96
C ASP A 142 -6.37 14.81 -16.19
N ASP A 143 -6.45 13.78 -17.01
CA ASP A 143 -7.70 13.07 -17.35
C ASP A 143 -8.22 12.09 -16.26
N SER A 144 -7.54 11.98 -15.13
CA SER A 144 -7.88 10.99 -14.09
C SER A 144 -8.73 11.54 -12.93
N GLY A 145 -9.26 12.75 -13.06
CA GLY A 145 -10.04 13.43 -12.01
C GLY A 145 -11.19 12.59 -11.44
N TRP A 146 -11.85 11.79 -12.26
CA TRP A 146 -12.93 10.88 -11.87
C TRP A 146 -12.49 9.79 -10.86
N LEU A 147 -11.24 9.34 -10.91
CA LEU A 147 -10.69 8.36 -9.95
C LEU A 147 -10.55 8.93 -8.53
N PHE A 148 -10.52 10.25 -8.40
CA PHE A 148 -10.31 10.95 -7.13
C PHE A 148 -11.57 11.64 -6.63
N ASP A 149 -12.74 11.39 -7.24
CA ASP A 149 -14.01 11.73 -6.60
C ASP A 149 -14.00 11.21 -5.16
N PRO A 150 -14.18 12.05 -4.14
CA PRO A 150 -13.98 11.66 -2.74
C PRO A 150 -14.85 10.48 -2.32
N GLN A 151 -16.09 10.43 -2.79
CA GLN A 151 -17.04 9.36 -2.44
C GLN A 151 -16.61 8.02 -3.04
N ILE A 152 -16.20 8.03 -4.29
CA ILE A 152 -15.77 6.82 -5.00
C ILE A 152 -14.42 6.35 -4.50
N PHE A 153 -13.48 7.26 -4.29
CA PHE A 153 -12.16 6.92 -3.75
C PHE A 153 -12.28 6.23 -2.38
N GLN A 154 -13.15 6.74 -1.50
CA GLN A 154 -13.39 6.13 -0.19
C GLN A 154 -14.04 4.76 -0.34
N PHE A 155 -15.08 4.64 -1.18
CA PHE A 155 -15.75 3.36 -1.42
C PHE A 155 -14.78 2.30 -1.98
N VAL A 156 -13.98 2.65 -2.98
CA VAL A 156 -12.97 1.75 -3.57
C VAL A 156 -11.95 1.35 -2.52
N THR A 157 -11.50 2.30 -1.70
CA THR A 157 -10.56 2.02 -0.61
C THR A 157 -11.12 1.01 0.38
N ASP A 158 -12.35 1.20 0.85
CA ASP A 158 -13.00 0.30 1.80
C ASP A 158 -13.26 -1.09 1.19
N PHE A 159 -13.69 -1.13 -0.06
CA PHE A 159 -13.89 -2.39 -0.78
C PHE A 159 -12.56 -3.14 -0.99
N MET A 160 -11.49 -2.44 -1.38
CA MET A 160 -10.15 -3.01 -1.51
C MET A 160 -9.64 -3.55 -0.17
N ASN A 161 -9.85 -2.82 0.92
CA ASN A 161 -9.47 -3.28 2.27
C ASN A 161 -10.22 -4.57 2.65
N ALA A 162 -11.51 -4.67 2.34
CA ALA A 162 -12.28 -5.89 2.56
C ALA A 162 -11.75 -7.08 1.75
N LEU A 163 -11.40 -6.87 0.47
CA LEU A 163 -10.81 -7.90 -0.38
C LEU A 163 -9.41 -8.33 0.09
N ILE A 164 -8.58 -7.38 0.53
CA ILE A 164 -7.24 -7.66 1.07
C ILE A 164 -7.35 -8.48 2.36
N LEU A 165 -8.25 -8.09 3.27
CA LEU A 165 -8.54 -8.87 4.48
C LEU A 165 -9.04 -10.28 4.14
N ALA A 166 -9.94 -10.42 3.16
CA ALA A 166 -10.42 -11.73 2.73
C ALA A 166 -9.29 -12.57 2.11
N SER A 167 -8.41 -11.97 1.31
CA SER A 167 -7.27 -12.65 0.70
C SER A 167 -6.28 -13.18 1.73
N ASP A 168 -5.97 -12.38 2.76
CA ASP A 168 -4.89 -12.68 3.70
C ASP A 168 -5.40 -13.42 4.96
N VAL A 169 -6.55 -13.03 5.50
CA VAL A 169 -7.09 -13.58 6.77
C VAL A 169 -8.03 -14.76 6.54
N LEU A 170 -8.77 -14.77 5.42
CA LEU A 170 -9.77 -15.78 5.10
C LEU A 170 -9.32 -16.76 4.01
N ASP A 171 -8.04 -16.75 3.66
CA ASP A 171 -7.44 -17.62 2.62
C ASP A 171 -8.13 -17.54 1.25
N ALA A 172 -8.81 -16.42 0.95
CA ALA A 172 -9.60 -16.29 -0.28
C ALA A 172 -8.75 -16.01 -1.55
N ARG A 173 -7.44 -15.79 -1.42
CA ARG A 173 -6.54 -15.39 -2.52
C ARG A 173 -6.62 -16.30 -3.74
N GLU A 174 -6.53 -17.61 -3.55
CA GLU A 174 -6.58 -18.57 -4.65
C GLU A 174 -7.98 -18.61 -5.32
N ASN A 175 -9.05 -18.40 -4.55
CA ASN A 175 -10.39 -18.27 -5.10
C ASN A 175 -10.51 -16.98 -5.93
N PHE A 176 -9.97 -15.87 -5.45
CA PHE A 176 -9.94 -14.60 -6.19
C PHE A 176 -9.13 -14.70 -7.48
N LYS A 177 -7.98 -15.39 -7.46
CA LYS A 177 -7.20 -15.67 -8.69
C LYS A 177 -8.01 -16.43 -9.72
N LYS A 178 -8.67 -17.51 -9.32
CA LYS A 178 -9.51 -18.34 -10.22
C LYS A 178 -10.68 -17.55 -10.79
N ASN A 179 -11.21 -16.60 -10.04
CA ASN A 179 -12.38 -15.80 -10.38
C ASN A 179 -12.03 -14.34 -10.74
N ARG A 180 -10.78 -14.07 -11.09
CA ARG A 180 -10.23 -12.76 -11.42
C ARG A 180 -11.15 -11.92 -12.32
N LYS A 181 -11.68 -12.54 -13.39
CA LYS A 181 -12.57 -11.89 -14.37
C LYS A 181 -13.81 -11.24 -13.73
N TYR A 182 -14.33 -11.79 -12.64
CA TYR A 182 -15.49 -11.22 -11.96
C TYR A 182 -15.11 -10.00 -11.12
N LEU A 183 -13.96 -10.03 -10.45
CA LEU A 183 -13.46 -8.86 -9.72
C LEU A 183 -13.13 -7.72 -10.68
N GLU A 184 -12.47 -8.02 -11.79
CA GLU A 184 -12.17 -7.02 -12.83
C GLU A 184 -13.46 -6.41 -13.41
N ALA A 185 -14.49 -7.23 -13.66
CA ALA A 185 -15.78 -6.73 -14.15
C ALA A 185 -16.48 -5.79 -13.16
N ILE A 186 -16.42 -6.10 -11.85
CA ILE A 186 -17.01 -5.25 -10.79
C ILE A 186 -16.31 -3.89 -10.77
N PHE A 187 -14.97 -3.85 -10.73
CA PHE A 187 -14.24 -2.59 -10.71
C PHE A 187 -14.38 -1.81 -12.02
N THR A 188 -14.36 -2.49 -13.18
CA THR A 188 -14.56 -1.85 -14.48
C THR A 188 -15.92 -1.17 -14.53
N TYR A 189 -17.00 -1.88 -14.17
CA TYR A 189 -18.34 -1.31 -14.11
C TYR A 189 -18.41 -0.09 -13.21
N LEU A 190 -17.84 -0.18 -12.00
CA LEU A 190 -17.81 0.93 -11.05
C LEU A 190 -17.13 2.16 -11.65
N PHE A 191 -15.95 1.98 -12.27
CA PHE A 191 -15.20 3.08 -12.84
C PHE A 191 -15.88 3.69 -14.08
N GLU A 192 -16.53 2.89 -14.91
CA GLU A 192 -17.30 3.38 -16.06
C GLU A 192 -18.46 4.26 -15.61
N GLN A 193 -19.21 3.85 -14.56
CA GLN A 193 -20.32 4.65 -14.02
C GLN A 193 -19.85 5.99 -13.45
N VAL A 194 -18.68 6.05 -12.85
CA VAL A 194 -18.12 7.30 -12.31
C VAL A 194 -17.67 8.21 -13.45
N LYS A 195 -16.99 7.66 -14.45
CA LYS A 195 -16.51 8.41 -15.61
C LYS A 195 -17.66 9.06 -16.39
N GLU A 196 -18.73 8.31 -16.63
CA GLU A 196 -19.94 8.82 -17.30
C GLU A 196 -20.58 10.01 -16.57
N LYS A 197 -20.63 9.98 -15.23
CA LYS A 197 -21.14 11.11 -14.43
C LYS A 197 -20.25 12.35 -14.53
N THR A 198 -18.94 12.16 -14.55
CA THR A 198 -17.98 13.27 -14.59
C THR A 198 -17.97 13.95 -15.97
N ASP A 199 -18.13 13.18 -17.05
CA ASP A 199 -18.18 13.67 -18.41
C ASP A 199 -19.51 14.32 -18.80
N GLY A 200 -20.48 14.43 -17.87
CA GLY A 200 -21.74 15.10 -18.09
C GLY A 200 -22.72 14.34 -18.98
N SER A 201 -22.57 13.04 -19.10
CA SER A 201 -23.37 12.15 -19.97
C SER A 201 -24.64 11.61 -19.29
N LEU A 202 -25.06 12.18 -18.13
CA LEU A 202 -26.33 11.88 -17.45
C LEU A 202 -27.07 13.15 -17.05
#